data_0a698ea8f2c122c84358605a89712397
#
_entry.id   0a698ea8f2c122c84358605a89712397
#
_cell.length_a   1.000
_cell.length_b   1.000
_cell.length_c   1.000
_cell.angle_alpha   90.00
_cell.angle_beta   90.00
_cell.angle_gamma   90.00
#
_symmetry.space_group_name_H-M   'P 1'
#
loop_
_entity.id
_entity.type
_entity.pdbx_description
1 polymer ?
#
loop_
_entity_poly.entity_id
_entity_poly.type
_entity_poly.pdbx_seq_one_letter_code
_entity_poly.pdbx_strand_id
1 'polypeptide(L)'
;MKKILALLMCFVTLCSCGGDADSQRDRLVTMEKASVIPVCGEKNYTDVETSHKLNYTVQKAIWISYIDLADMLTGKSTEEFRENFSQACDNALNIGCNTLYVHVRPFGDAIYDSELYPASKYITGVAGEQGGFDPLDIMIQTAHDKGLSFHAWINPLRCENEECFQNYDDSFLLKKWYDEDGGYLEQVEGDSHLWLDPAYDEVRQLIAEGAAELAENYDIDGLHFDDYFYPTTAEDFDAQCFSAQTDFDDLAKWRLNNISLMVEEIYSAVKAVDKDIPVSYTHLRAHETRRH
;
A
#
# COMPACT_ATOMS: atom_id res chain seq x y z
N MET A 1 -9.26 -11.70 33.53
CA MET A 1 -9.62 -12.39 32.29
C MET A 1 -10.80 -11.65 31.66
N LYS A 2 -10.54 -10.71 30.77
CA LYS A 2 -11.55 -10.05 29.94
C LYS A 2 -11.21 -10.40 28.50
N LYS A 3 -12.04 -11.23 27.86
CA LYS A 3 -11.92 -11.56 26.44
C LYS A 3 -12.36 -10.35 25.65
N ILE A 4 -11.43 -9.76 24.90
CA ILE A 4 -11.74 -8.75 23.89
C ILE A 4 -12.19 -9.54 22.65
N LEU A 5 -13.45 -9.37 22.30
CA LEU A 5 -14.05 -9.94 21.10
C LEU A 5 -13.76 -8.95 19.95
N ALA A 6 -12.79 -9.24 19.12
CA ALA A 6 -12.56 -8.49 17.89
C ALA A 6 -13.72 -8.75 16.93
N LEU A 7 -14.41 -7.68 16.56
CA LEU A 7 -15.54 -7.72 15.62
C LEU A 7 -15.00 -7.73 14.19
N LEU A 8 -15.00 -8.90 13.59
CA LEU A 8 -14.59 -9.11 12.21
C LEU A 8 -15.72 -8.61 11.29
N MET A 9 -15.52 -7.50 10.58
CA MET A 9 -16.42 -7.07 9.51
C MET A 9 -15.96 -7.69 8.19
N CYS A 10 -16.65 -8.73 7.76
CA CYS A 10 -16.50 -9.32 6.43
C CYS A 10 -17.33 -8.53 5.42
N PHE A 11 -16.72 -7.75 4.53
CA PHE A 11 -17.42 -7.14 3.40
C PHE A 11 -17.35 -8.06 2.18
N VAL A 12 -18.48 -8.63 1.84
CA VAL A 12 -18.69 -9.30 0.55
C VAL A 12 -19.20 -8.24 -0.43
N THR A 13 -18.37 -7.84 -1.39
CA THR A 13 -18.83 -6.97 -2.49
C THR A 13 -19.44 -7.82 -3.60
N LEU A 14 -20.77 -7.79 -3.70
CA LEU A 14 -21.50 -8.27 -4.87
C LEU A 14 -21.49 -7.18 -5.93
N CYS A 15 -20.82 -7.42 -7.07
CA CYS A 15 -20.96 -6.60 -8.28
C CYS A 15 -22.33 -6.86 -8.90
N SER A 16 -23.21 -5.85 -8.89
CA SER A 16 -24.42 -5.81 -9.72
C SER A 16 -24.20 -4.81 -10.86
N CYS A 17 -24.16 -5.31 -12.09
CA CYS A 17 -24.16 -4.50 -13.30
C CYS A 17 -25.60 -4.12 -13.67
N GLY A 18 -25.80 -2.83 -14.02
CA GLY A 18 -27.02 -2.38 -14.72
C GLY A 18 -27.10 -0.88 -14.92
N GLY A 19 -27.04 -0.43 -16.18
CA GLY A 19 -27.63 0.80 -16.66
C GLY A 19 -26.73 1.88 -17.23
N ASP A 20 -26.78 2.04 -18.51
CA ASP A 20 -26.31 3.06 -19.45
C ASP A 20 -25.89 4.43 -18.93
N ALA A 21 -24.64 4.82 -19.23
CA ALA A 21 -24.22 6.19 -19.46
C ALA A 21 -23.05 6.18 -20.44
N ASP A 22 -23.42 6.27 -21.70
CA ASP A 22 -22.53 6.51 -22.82
C ASP A 22 -22.13 7.98 -22.82
N SER A 23 -20.86 8.32 -22.77
CA SER A 23 -20.13 9.43 -23.39
C SER A 23 -18.86 9.94 -22.68
N GLN A 24 -18.37 9.32 -21.61
CA GLN A 24 -17.08 9.68 -21.01
C GLN A 24 -16.09 8.50 -20.89
N ARG A 25 -16.35 7.40 -21.59
CA ARG A 25 -15.52 6.17 -21.54
C ARG A 25 -14.33 6.14 -22.50
N ASP A 26 -14.14 7.13 -23.33
CA ASP A 26 -13.14 7.09 -24.41
C ASP A 26 -11.73 7.56 -23.99
N ARG A 27 -11.47 7.79 -22.70
CA ARG A 27 -10.12 8.07 -22.17
C ARG A 27 -9.70 7.16 -20.98
N LEU A 28 -10.54 6.24 -20.58
CA LEU A 28 -10.03 5.12 -19.80
C LEU A 28 -9.31 4.22 -20.80
N VAL A 29 -7.99 4.14 -20.65
CA VAL A 29 -7.15 3.13 -21.30
C VAL A 29 -7.99 1.86 -21.35
N THR A 30 -8.24 1.37 -22.55
CA THR A 30 -8.77 0.03 -22.77
C THR A 30 -7.77 -0.88 -22.10
N MET A 31 -8.06 -1.27 -20.85
CA MET A 31 -7.37 -2.40 -20.23
C MET A 31 -7.57 -3.53 -21.22
N GLU A 32 -6.52 -3.87 -21.98
CA GLU A 32 -6.50 -5.14 -22.66
C GLU A 32 -6.93 -6.16 -21.63
N LYS A 33 -7.93 -6.97 -22.00
CA LYS A 33 -8.50 -7.99 -21.11
C LYS A 33 -7.38 -8.62 -20.37
N ALA A 34 -7.33 -8.39 -19.05
CA ALA A 34 -6.42 -9.12 -18.19
C ALA A 34 -6.53 -10.57 -18.61
N SER A 35 -5.46 -11.14 -19.08
CA SER A 35 -5.43 -12.51 -19.51
C SER A 35 -6.03 -13.32 -18.37
N VAL A 36 -7.09 -14.07 -18.67
CA VAL A 36 -7.78 -14.91 -17.68
C VAL A 36 -6.69 -15.73 -17.00
N ILE A 37 -6.37 -15.41 -15.76
CA ILE A 37 -5.44 -16.20 -14.96
C ILE A 37 -6.04 -17.60 -14.92
N PRO A 38 -5.31 -18.65 -15.33
CA PRO A 38 -5.86 -19.98 -15.37
C PRO A 38 -6.41 -20.37 -14.00
N VAL A 39 -7.66 -20.81 -13.95
CA VAL A 39 -8.24 -21.39 -12.73
C VAL A 39 -7.29 -22.49 -12.29
N CYS A 40 -6.68 -22.33 -11.14
CA CYS A 40 -5.95 -23.40 -10.51
C CYS A 40 -6.98 -24.45 -10.09
N GLY A 41 -7.21 -25.45 -10.96
CA GLY A 41 -7.86 -26.67 -10.55
C GLY A 41 -7.03 -27.28 -9.42
N GLU A 42 -7.66 -28.00 -8.49
CA GLU A 42 -7.07 -28.66 -7.33
C GLU A 42 -5.64 -29.18 -7.60
N LYS A 43 -4.64 -28.30 -7.54
CA LYS A 43 -3.24 -28.68 -7.57
C LYS A 43 -2.83 -28.97 -6.14
N ASN A 44 -2.33 -30.17 -5.92
CA ASN A 44 -1.57 -30.49 -4.72
C ASN A 44 -0.42 -29.51 -4.63
N TYR A 45 -0.36 -28.75 -3.56
CA TYR A 45 0.57 -27.64 -3.28
C TYR A 45 2.06 -28.04 -3.22
N THR A 46 2.43 -29.26 -3.60
CA THR A 46 3.79 -29.80 -3.57
C THR A 46 4.61 -29.50 -4.83
N ASP A 47 4.02 -28.92 -5.89
CA ASP A 47 4.68 -28.69 -7.19
C ASP A 47 4.69 -27.19 -7.57
N VAL A 48 4.75 -26.25 -6.63
CA VAL A 48 4.91 -24.83 -6.92
C VAL A 48 6.38 -24.60 -7.26
N GLU A 49 6.69 -24.53 -8.57
CA GLU A 49 7.96 -23.93 -9.00
C GLU A 49 7.99 -22.49 -8.48
N THR A 50 9.05 -22.11 -7.80
CA THR A 50 9.27 -20.82 -7.10
C THR A 50 9.29 -19.58 -8.01
N SER A 51 8.94 -19.72 -9.28
CA SER A 51 8.94 -18.64 -10.28
C SER A 51 7.55 -18.13 -10.67
N HIS A 52 6.47 -18.67 -10.10
CA HIS A 52 5.11 -18.25 -10.44
C HIS A 52 4.43 -17.59 -9.24
N LYS A 53 3.95 -16.36 -9.46
CA LYS A 53 3.17 -15.61 -8.46
C LYS A 53 1.96 -16.44 -8.03
N LEU A 54 1.75 -16.56 -6.72
CA LEU A 54 0.65 -17.31 -6.14
C LEU A 54 -0.63 -16.46 -6.15
N ASN A 55 -1.41 -16.57 -7.23
CA ASN A 55 -2.66 -15.83 -7.35
C ASN A 55 -3.85 -16.76 -7.56
N TYR A 56 -4.97 -16.44 -6.93
CA TYR A 56 -6.20 -17.20 -6.97
C TYR A 56 -7.25 -16.51 -7.84
N THR A 57 -8.00 -17.27 -8.65
CA THR A 57 -9.10 -16.75 -9.46
C THR A 57 -10.20 -16.10 -8.61
N VAL A 58 -10.46 -16.67 -7.43
CA VAL A 58 -11.35 -16.11 -6.42
C VAL A 58 -10.55 -15.80 -5.19
N GLN A 59 -10.21 -14.54 -5.02
CA GLN A 59 -9.52 -14.08 -3.83
C GLN A 59 -10.48 -13.99 -2.65
N LYS A 60 -10.09 -14.63 -1.55
CA LYS A 60 -10.71 -14.52 -0.24
C LYS A 60 -9.65 -13.95 0.67
N ALA A 61 -9.62 -12.64 0.78
CA ALA A 61 -8.52 -11.93 1.41
C ALA A 61 -8.86 -11.43 2.82
N ILE A 62 -7.82 -11.27 3.62
CA ILE A 62 -7.85 -10.55 4.89
C ILE A 62 -6.75 -9.48 4.86
N TRP A 63 -7.03 -8.33 5.46
CA TRP A 63 -6.06 -7.26 5.66
C TRP A 63 -5.38 -7.45 7.02
N ILE A 64 -4.06 -7.36 7.02
CA ILE A 64 -3.21 -7.30 8.22
C ILE A 64 -2.61 -5.90 8.24
N SER A 65 -3.11 -5.06 9.13
CA SER A 65 -2.69 -3.66 9.24
C SER A 65 -1.38 -3.52 10.02
N TYR A 66 -0.76 -2.34 9.94
CA TYR A 66 0.39 -1.99 10.77
C TYR A 66 0.09 -2.11 12.28
N ILE A 67 -1.17 -1.94 12.69
CA ILE A 67 -1.60 -2.10 14.09
C ILE A 67 -1.49 -3.58 14.51
N ASP A 68 -1.95 -4.49 13.64
CA ASP A 68 -1.84 -5.93 13.88
C ASP A 68 -0.37 -6.36 13.86
N LEU A 69 0.43 -5.81 12.94
CA LEU A 69 1.87 -6.08 12.85
C LEU A 69 2.62 -5.58 14.07
N ALA A 70 2.27 -4.43 14.63
CA ALA A 70 2.92 -3.90 15.83
C ALA A 70 2.92 -4.92 17.00
N ASP A 71 1.79 -5.56 17.24
CA ASP A 71 1.68 -6.58 18.31
C ASP A 71 2.52 -7.83 18.02
N MET A 72 2.69 -8.17 16.75
CA MET A 72 3.41 -9.37 16.32
C MET A 72 4.92 -9.15 16.18
N LEU A 73 5.34 -7.94 15.78
CA LEU A 73 6.69 -7.63 15.31
C LEU A 73 7.52 -6.78 16.29
N THR A 74 6.91 -5.71 16.88
CA THR A 74 7.70 -4.70 17.58
C THR A 74 8.53 -5.28 18.71
N GLY A 75 9.86 -5.16 18.59
CA GLY A 75 10.82 -5.63 19.59
C GLY A 75 10.88 -7.15 19.74
N LYS A 76 10.40 -7.91 18.76
CA LYS A 76 10.47 -9.38 18.76
C LYS A 76 11.77 -9.90 18.14
N SER A 77 12.16 -11.08 18.53
CA SER A 77 13.18 -11.84 17.80
C SER A 77 12.62 -12.38 16.49
N THR A 78 13.52 -12.80 15.59
CA THR A 78 13.16 -13.43 14.31
C THR A 78 12.21 -14.62 14.49
N GLU A 79 12.50 -15.47 15.47
CA GLU A 79 11.74 -16.67 15.78
C GLU A 79 10.34 -16.32 16.31
N GLU A 80 10.26 -15.41 17.28
CA GLU A 80 8.98 -14.97 17.86
C GLU A 80 8.11 -14.31 16.78
N PHE A 81 8.68 -13.46 15.93
CA PHE A 81 7.93 -12.82 14.84
C PHE A 81 7.41 -13.86 13.84
N ARG A 82 8.27 -14.80 13.41
CA ARG A 82 7.87 -15.88 12.49
C ARG A 82 6.73 -16.72 13.08
N GLU A 83 6.80 -17.05 14.37
CA GLU A 83 5.75 -17.82 15.05
C GLU A 83 4.43 -17.03 15.13
N ASN A 84 4.49 -15.75 15.50
CA ASN A 84 3.33 -14.86 15.57
C ASN A 84 2.66 -14.70 14.20
N PHE A 85 3.45 -14.44 13.15
CA PHE A 85 2.92 -14.28 11.80
C PHE A 85 2.39 -15.60 11.22
N SER A 86 3.06 -16.72 11.53
CA SER A 86 2.57 -18.06 11.20
C SER A 86 1.19 -18.34 11.80
N GLN A 87 0.97 -17.93 13.05
CA GLN A 87 -0.34 -18.06 13.69
C GLN A 87 -1.40 -17.17 13.02
N ALA A 88 -1.03 -15.96 12.56
CA ALA A 88 -1.94 -15.09 11.80
C ALA A 88 -2.34 -15.74 10.47
N CYS A 89 -1.38 -16.36 9.77
CA CYS A 89 -1.64 -17.13 8.55
C CYS A 89 -2.59 -18.33 8.80
N ASP A 90 -2.39 -19.08 9.88
CA ASP A 90 -3.26 -20.19 10.27
C ASP A 90 -4.69 -19.70 10.57
N ASN A 91 -4.83 -18.55 11.22
CA ASN A 91 -6.12 -17.93 11.48
C ASN A 91 -6.83 -17.55 10.17
N ALA A 92 -6.10 -16.98 9.20
CA ALA A 92 -6.62 -16.65 7.88
C ALA A 92 -7.12 -17.91 7.13
N LEU A 93 -6.33 -18.97 7.12
CA LEU A 93 -6.71 -20.25 6.52
C LEU A 93 -7.94 -20.85 7.18
N ASN A 94 -8.01 -20.82 8.52
CA ASN A 94 -9.14 -21.38 9.29
C ASN A 94 -10.49 -20.71 8.99
N ILE A 95 -10.47 -19.43 8.58
CA ILE A 95 -11.69 -18.73 8.13
C ILE A 95 -11.90 -18.80 6.62
N GLY A 96 -11.05 -19.56 5.91
CA GLY A 96 -11.17 -19.82 4.48
C GLY A 96 -10.58 -18.75 3.57
N CYS A 97 -9.69 -17.90 4.08
CA CYS A 97 -8.89 -16.96 3.26
C CYS A 97 -7.78 -17.70 2.51
N ASN A 98 -7.40 -17.16 1.37
CA ASN A 98 -6.31 -17.65 0.53
C ASN A 98 -5.33 -16.53 0.14
N THR A 99 -5.59 -15.30 0.54
CA THR A 99 -4.82 -14.10 0.17
C THR A 99 -4.68 -13.19 1.40
N LEU A 100 -3.49 -12.64 1.59
CA LEU A 100 -3.19 -11.64 2.61
C LEU A 100 -2.88 -10.30 1.93
N TYR A 101 -3.49 -9.22 2.39
CA TYR A 101 -3.06 -7.85 2.14
C TYR A 101 -2.35 -7.36 3.39
N VAL A 102 -1.03 -7.21 3.32
CA VAL A 102 -0.21 -6.88 4.50
C VAL A 102 0.38 -5.50 4.37
N HIS A 103 0.17 -4.67 5.37
CA HIS A 103 0.63 -3.28 5.38
C HIS A 103 2.14 -3.22 5.59
N VAL A 104 2.89 -2.97 4.52
CA VAL A 104 4.35 -2.93 4.54
C VAL A 104 4.91 -1.51 4.50
N ARG A 105 4.10 -0.52 4.07
CA ARG A 105 4.47 0.91 4.05
C ARG A 105 3.29 1.78 4.47
N PRO A 106 3.08 2.00 5.79
CA PRO A 106 1.91 2.72 6.29
C PRO A 106 2.06 4.24 6.33
N PHE A 107 3.29 4.79 6.53
CA PHE A 107 3.48 6.20 6.86
C PHE A 107 4.71 6.84 6.18
N GLY A 108 5.00 6.52 4.94
CA GLY A 108 6.24 6.95 4.30
C GLY A 108 7.48 6.34 4.97
N ASP A 109 7.31 5.19 5.57
CA ASP A 109 8.30 4.35 6.22
C ASP A 109 8.21 2.93 5.67
N ALA A 110 9.16 2.05 5.96
CA ALA A 110 9.19 0.69 5.46
C ALA A 110 9.25 -0.33 6.59
N ILE A 111 8.39 -1.36 6.54
CA ILE A 111 8.47 -2.57 7.37
C ILE A 111 9.26 -3.65 6.61
N TYR A 112 10.32 -3.22 5.92
CA TYR A 112 11.23 -4.04 5.12
C TYR A 112 12.54 -3.27 4.90
N ASP A 113 13.57 -3.96 4.40
CA ASP A 113 14.83 -3.31 4.05
C ASP A 113 14.67 -2.50 2.76
N SER A 114 14.51 -1.19 2.90
CA SER A 114 14.32 -0.24 1.79
C SER A 114 15.53 0.68 1.65
N GLU A 115 15.92 0.95 0.40
CA GLU A 115 16.91 1.99 0.08
C GLU A 115 16.26 3.39 -0.04
N LEU A 116 14.94 3.45 -0.20
CA LEU A 116 14.19 4.69 -0.46
C LEU A 116 13.47 5.24 0.77
N TYR A 117 13.06 4.36 1.69
CA TYR A 117 12.25 4.70 2.85
C TYR A 117 12.93 4.33 4.15
N PRO A 118 12.85 5.19 5.19
CA PRO A 118 13.39 4.86 6.51
C PRO A 118 12.65 3.68 7.14
N ALA A 119 13.34 2.95 8.02
CA ALA A 119 12.75 1.84 8.74
C ALA A 119 11.60 2.30 9.64
N SER A 120 10.52 1.54 9.62
CA SER A 120 9.33 1.82 10.42
C SER A 120 9.58 1.60 11.91
N LYS A 121 9.03 2.48 12.74
CA LYS A 121 9.01 2.30 14.21
C LYS A 121 8.33 1.00 14.65
N TYR A 122 7.51 0.39 13.82
CA TYR A 122 6.84 -0.87 14.12
C TYR A 122 7.77 -2.09 14.10
N ILE A 123 9.02 -1.93 13.68
CA ILE A 123 10.05 -3.00 13.74
C ILE A 123 10.66 -3.07 15.14
N THR A 124 11.26 -1.97 15.59
CA THR A 124 12.02 -1.93 16.86
C THR A 124 11.32 -1.15 17.98
N GLY A 125 10.37 -0.29 17.64
CA GLY A 125 9.77 0.72 18.50
C GLY A 125 10.34 2.12 18.28
N VAL A 126 11.40 2.27 17.46
CA VAL A 126 12.06 3.53 17.15
C VAL A 126 12.06 3.77 15.64
N ALA A 127 11.56 4.93 15.22
CA ALA A 127 11.53 5.31 13.82
C ALA A 127 12.96 5.47 13.26
N GLY A 128 13.20 4.94 12.06
CA GLY A 128 14.49 4.97 11.40
C GLY A 128 15.49 3.90 11.87
N GLU A 129 15.17 3.14 12.93
CA GLU A 129 16.03 2.09 13.43
C GLU A 129 15.75 0.76 12.72
N GLN A 130 16.77 0.22 12.04
CA GLN A 130 16.71 -1.08 11.37
C GLN A 130 16.63 -2.21 12.39
N GLY A 131 15.84 -3.24 12.09
CA GLY A 131 15.82 -4.47 12.86
C GLY A 131 17.03 -5.36 12.59
N GLY A 132 17.13 -6.46 13.32
CA GLY A 132 18.17 -7.49 13.10
C GLY A 132 17.83 -8.47 11.97
N PHE A 133 16.71 -8.30 11.29
CA PHE A 133 16.18 -9.15 10.22
C PHE A 133 15.21 -8.34 9.34
N ASP A 134 14.98 -8.82 8.13
CA ASP A 134 13.95 -8.26 7.25
C ASP A 134 12.57 -8.89 7.53
N PRO A 135 11.60 -8.11 8.06
CA PRO A 135 10.27 -8.63 8.37
C PRO A 135 9.50 -9.10 7.12
N LEU A 136 9.66 -8.42 5.99
CA LEU A 136 8.91 -8.73 4.76
C LEU A 136 9.30 -10.08 4.18
N ASP A 137 10.57 -10.41 4.15
CA ASP A 137 11.05 -11.73 3.75
C ASP A 137 10.43 -12.84 4.59
N ILE A 138 10.38 -12.65 5.91
CA ILE A 138 9.78 -13.63 6.83
C ILE A 138 8.29 -13.79 6.56
N MET A 139 7.59 -12.68 6.33
CA MET A 139 6.14 -12.68 6.07
C MET A 139 5.81 -13.40 4.76
N ILE A 140 6.53 -13.09 3.68
CA ILE A 140 6.33 -13.71 2.36
C ILE A 140 6.59 -15.21 2.44
N GLN A 141 7.75 -15.63 2.95
CA GLN A 141 8.10 -17.04 3.09
C GLN A 141 7.06 -17.80 3.92
N THR A 142 6.63 -17.22 5.06
CA THR A 142 5.66 -17.86 5.95
C THR A 142 4.28 -18.00 5.29
N ALA A 143 3.86 -17.01 4.51
CA ALA A 143 2.61 -17.04 3.76
C ALA A 143 2.67 -18.10 2.64
N HIS A 144 3.74 -18.11 1.85
CA HIS A 144 3.94 -19.04 0.73
C HIS A 144 4.03 -20.49 1.21
N ASP A 145 4.75 -20.77 2.31
CA ASP A 145 4.85 -22.11 2.91
C ASP A 145 3.46 -22.67 3.29
N LYS A 146 2.49 -21.80 3.52
CA LYS A 146 1.10 -22.16 3.84
C LYS A 146 0.14 -22.05 2.65
N GLY A 147 0.64 -21.71 1.46
CA GLY A 147 -0.17 -21.55 0.25
C GLY A 147 -1.06 -20.30 0.28
N LEU A 148 -0.66 -19.25 1.01
CA LEU A 148 -1.34 -17.97 1.01
C LEU A 148 -0.65 -17.02 0.04
N SER A 149 -1.42 -16.38 -0.83
CA SER A 149 -0.97 -15.28 -1.67
C SER A 149 -0.65 -14.05 -0.81
N PHE A 150 0.48 -13.40 -1.05
CA PHE A 150 0.94 -12.24 -0.28
C PHE A 150 0.92 -10.98 -1.15
N HIS A 151 0.05 -10.04 -0.84
CA HIS A 151 -0.01 -8.73 -1.48
C HIS A 151 0.56 -7.66 -0.55
N ALA A 152 1.61 -6.99 -0.98
CA ALA A 152 2.16 -5.85 -0.27
C ALA A 152 1.19 -4.67 -0.32
N TRP A 153 0.79 -4.15 0.85
CA TRP A 153 -0.11 -3.02 0.96
C TRP A 153 0.66 -1.78 1.40
N ILE A 154 0.49 -0.68 0.66
CA ILE A 154 1.14 0.60 0.91
C ILE A 154 0.11 1.74 1.00
N ASN A 155 0.39 2.75 1.83
CA ASN A 155 -0.26 4.05 1.79
C ASN A 155 0.69 5.03 1.10
N PRO A 156 0.36 5.55 -0.10
CA PRO A 156 1.33 6.32 -0.87
C PRO A 156 1.61 7.71 -0.32
N LEU A 157 0.62 8.40 0.26
CA LEU A 157 0.74 9.82 0.60
C LEU A 157 0.96 10.12 2.08
N ARG A 158 0.43 9.28 2.98
CA ARG A 158 0.54 9.52 4.42
C ARG A 158 1.93 9.23 4.93
N CYS A 159 2.49 10.16 5.70
CA CYS A 159 3.77 10.02 6.36
C CYS A 159 3.63 10.01 7.89
N GLU A 160 4.70 9.69 8.59
CA GLU A 160 4.79 9.78 10.03
C GLU A 160 4.72 11.23 10.52
N ASN A 161 4.60 11.40 11.83
CA ASN A 161 4.63 12.71 12.48
C ASN A 161 6.06 13.28 12.53
N GLU A 162 6.18 14.57 12.83
CA GLU A 162 7.46 15.28 12.92
C GLU A 162 8.49 14.64 13.86
N GLU A 163 8.03 14.04 14.98
CA GLU A 163 8.93 13.38 15.93
C GLU A 163 9.69 12.21 15.29
N CYS A 164 9.02 11.44 14.43
CA CYS A 164 9.64 10.36 13.69
C CYS A 164 10.68 10.87 12.68
N PHE A 165 10.36 11.94 11.97
CA PHE A 165 11.27 12.57 10.99
C PHE A 165 12.59 13.05 11.60
N GLN A 166 12.60 13.43 12.87
CA GLN A 166 13.83 13.81 13.58
C GLN A 166 14.83 12.66 13.75
N ASN A 167 14.34 11.41 13.69
CA ASN A 167 15.17 10.22 13.85
C ASN A 167 15.63 9.60 12.51
N TYR A 168 15.10 10.10 11.38
CA TYR A 168 15.48 9.58 10.08
C TYR A 168 16.88 10.05 9.66
N ASP A 169 17.60 9.19 8.94
CA ASP A 169 18.91 9.50 8.40
C ASP A 169 18.80 10.51 7.25
N ASP A 170 19.75 11.45 7.17
CA ASP A 170 19.80 12.51 6.17
C ASP A 170 19.97 11.99 4.72
N SER A 171 20.27 10.71 4.53
CA SER A 171 20.35 10.09 3.20
C SER A 171 18.98 9.96 2.54
N PHE A 172 17.91 9.77 3.33
CA PHE A 172 16.56 9.60 2.81
C PHE A 172 16.00 10.90 2.23
N LEU A 173 15.35 10.78 1.06
CA LEU A 173 14.77 11.92 0.36
C LEU A 173 13.67 12.60 1.18
N LEU A 174 12.84 11.80 1.86
CA LEU A 174 11.80 12.30 2.77
C LEU A 174 12.36 13.19 3.88
N LYS A 175 13.50 12.81 4.47
CA LYS A 175 14.16 13.61 5.50
C LYS A 175 14.67 14.94 4.94
N LYS A 176 15.25 14.93 3.73
CA LYS A 176 15.70 16.16 3.06
C LYS A 176 14.54 17.09 2.78
N TRP A 177 13.43 16.57 2.27
CA TRP A 177 12.23 17.37 2.02
C TRP A 177 11.63 17.98 3.29
N TYR A 178 11.68 17.23 4.39
CA TYR A 178 11.25 17.74 5.70
C TYR A 178 12.13 18.90 6.18
N ASP A 179 13.46 18.77 6.06
CA ASP A 179 14.41 19.79 6.52
C ASP A 179 14.42 21.04 5.62
N GLU A 180 14.13 20.88 4.33
CA GLU A 180 14.15 21.98 3.35
C GLU A 180 12.86 22.82 3.35
N ASP A 181 11.78 22.34 3.94
CA ASP A 181 10.45 22.99 3.95
C ASP A 181 10.00 23.41 2.53
N GLY A 182 10.21 22.52 1.57
CA GLY A 182 10.03 22.77 0.14
C GLY A 182 8.60 22.58 -0.40
N GLY A 183 7.62 22.31 0.49
CA GLY A 183 6.23 22.07 0.10
C GLY A 183 5.94 20.64 -0.37
N TYR A 184 6.92 19.74 -0.34
CA TYR A 184 6.72 18.31 -0.67
C TYR A 184 5.95 17.55 0.41
N LEU A 185 6.04 18.03 1.65
CA LEU A 185 5.40 17.49 2.85
C LEU A 185 4.58 18.59 3.50
N GLU A 186 3.31 18.31 3.67
CA GLU A 186 2.36 19.28 4.23
C GLU A 186 1.68 18.70 5.47
N GLN A 187 1.35 19.59 6.41
CA GLN A 187 0.56 19.25 7.59
C GLN A 187 -0.88 19.68 7.40
N VAL A 188 -1.81 18.77 7.70
CA VAL A 188 -3.24 19.06 7.65
C VAL A 188 -3.74 19.48 9.02
N GLU A 189 -4.55 20.53 9.10
CA GLU A 189 -5.11 21.01 10.36
C GLU A 189 -5.88 19.89 11.09
N GLY A 190 -5.46 19.61 12.31
CA GLY A 190 -6.05 18.57 13.17
C GLY A 190 -5.53 17.15 12.94
N ASP A 191 -4.62 16.95 12.01
CA ASP A 191 -3.86 15.72 11.85
C ASP A 191 -2.43 15.88 12.42
N SER A 192 -1.94 14.86 13.10
CA SER A 192 -0.56 14.85 13.60
C SER A 192 0.46 14.33 12.59
N HIS A 193 -0.01 13.75 11.49
CA HIS A 193 0.82 13.19 10.43
C HIS A 193 1.14 14.24 9.37
N LEU A 194 2.29 14.06 8.72
CA LEU A 194 2.64 14.76 7.51
C LEU A 194 2.08 14.02 6.29
N TRP A 195 1.88 14.75 5.21
CA TRP A 195 1.34 14.21 3.98
C TRP A 195 2.18 14.67 2.79
N LEU A 196 2.51 13.74 1.92
CA LEU A 196 3.14 14.04 0.65
C LEU A 196 2.17 14.75 -0.28
N ASP A 197 2.63 15.81 -0.95
CA ASP A 197 1.83 16.50 -1.97
C ASP A 197 2.05 15.86 -3.35
N PRO A 198 1.04 15.14 -3.90
CA PRO A 198 1.16 14.49 -5.20
C PRO A 198 1.18 15.47 -6.39
N ALA A 199 1.09 16.77 -6.15
CA ALA A 199 1.28 17.80 -7.16
C ALA A 199 2.72 17.85 -7.70
N TYR A 200 3.70 17.44 -6.88
CA TYR A 200 5.10 17.38 -7.28
C TYR A 200 5.42 16.07 -8.01
N ASP A 201 6.09 16.20 -9.16
CA ASP A 201 6.55 15.05 -9.96
C ASP A 201 7.50 14.16 -9.14
N GLU A 202 8.40 14.78 -8.37
CA GLU A 202 9.38 14.11 -7.52
C GLU A 202 8.72 13.23 -6.44
N VAL A 203 7.59 13.70 -5.89
CA VAL A 203 6.80 12.92 -4.93
C VAL A 203 6.20 11.68 -5.59
N ARG A 204 5.57 11.86 -6.74
CA ARG A 204 4.99 10.73 -7.49
C ARG A 204 6.05 9.73 -7.93
N GLN A 205 7.23 10.24 -8.34
CA GLN A 205 8.37 9.40 -8.71
C GLN A 205 8.88 8.57 -7.53
N LEU A 206 9.08 9.17 -6.35
CA LEU A 206 9.48 8.42 -5.14
C LEU A 206 8.48 7.30 -4.81
N ILE A 207 7.18 7.59 -4.92
CA ILE A 207 6.13 6.61 -4.64
C ILE A 207 6.17 5.45 -5.64
N ALA A 208 6.34 5.75 -6.93
CA ALA A 208 6.42 4.78 -8.01
C ALA A 208 7.69 3.92 -7.91
N GLU A 209 8.85 4.54 -7.61
CA GLU A 209 10.11 3.84 -7.37
C GLU A 209 10.03 2.90 -6.18
N GLY A 210 9.38 3.32 -5.07
CA GLY A 210 9.18 2.45 -3.92
C GLY A 210 8.20 1.30 -4.16
N ALA A 211 7.28 1.44 -5.11
CA ALA A 211 6.44 0.34 -5.56
C ALA A 211 7.22 -0.64 -6.45
N ALA A 212 8.11 -0.12 -7.29
CA ALA A 212 9.04 -0.92 -8.10
C ALA A 212 10.05 -1.67 -7.22
N GLU A 213 10.61 -1.01 -6.19
CA GLU A 213 11.52 -1.62 -5.21
C GLU A 213 10.92 -2.89 -4.58
N LEU A 214 9.65 -2.83 -4.15
CA LEU A 214 8.93 -3.98 -3.62
C LEU A 214 8.80 -5.11 -4.66
N ALA A 215 8.48 -4.78 -5.89
CA ALA A 215 8.32 -5.75 -6.96
C ALA A 215 9.64 -6.39 -7.41
N GLU A 216 10.76 -5.64 -7.32
CA GLU A 216 12.08 -6.08 -7.74
C GLU A 216 12.78 -6.94 -6.68
N ASN A 217 12.67 -6.52 -5.41
CA ASN A 217 13.45 -7.12 -4.34
C ASN A 217 12.72 -8.25 -3.59
N TYR A 218 11.38 -8.34 -3.73
CA TYR A 218 10.58 -9.28 -2.96
C TYR A 218 9.65 -10.12 -3.83
N ASP A 219 9.45 -11.37 -3.44
CA ASP A 219 8.55 -12.30 -4.15
C ASP A 219 7.08 -12.07 -3.75
N ILE A 220 6.62 -10.81 -3.88
CA ILE A 220 5.22 -10.46 -3.64
C ILE A 220 4.33 -10.98 -4.77
N ASP A 221 3.13 -11.45 -4.43
CA ASP A 221 2.14 -11.93 -5.41
C ASP A 221 1.26 -10.80 -5.96
N GLY A 222 1.27 -9.65 -5.31
CA GLY A 222 0.54 -8.47 -5.73
C GLY A 222 0.96 -7.21 -4.97
N LEU A 223 0.63 -6.04 -5.53
CA LEU A 223 0.72 -4.76 -4.86
C LEU A 223 -0.68 -4.20 -4.65
N HIS A 224 -0.95 -3.72 -3.45
CA HIS A 224 -2.19 -3.05 -3.09
C HIS A 224 -1.91 -1.68 -2.48
N PHE A 225 -2.72 -0.69 -2.81
CA PHE A 225 -2.65 0.60 -2.12
C PHE A 225 -4.04 1.16 -1.86
N ASP A 226 -4.14 1.89 -0.76
CA ASP A 226 -5.29 2.70 -0.40
C ASP A 226 -4.82 4.04 0.16
N ASP A 227 -5.75 4.86 0.65
CA ASP A 227 -5.44 6.16 1.24
C ASP A 227 -4.60 7.06 0.30
N TYR A 228 -4.89 6.94 -1.01
CA TYR A 228 -4.14 7.58 -2.11
C TYR A 228 -4.76 8.87 -2.62
N PHE A 229 -5.73 9.42 -1.90
CA PHE A 229 -6.41 10.67 -2.21
C PHE A 229 -5.88 11.81 -1.34
N TYR A 230 -6.13 13.04 -1.76
CA TYR A 230 -5.77 14.21 -0.98
C TYR A 230 -6.38 14.14 0.43
N PRO A 231 -5.60 14.46 1.47
CA PRO A 231 -6.06 14.36 2.86
C PRO A 231 -7.06 15.45 3.24
N THR A 232 -7.13 16.51 2.45
CA THR A 232 -7.96 17.69 2.73
C THR A 232 -8.53 18.29 1.44
N THR A 233 -9.65 19.02 1.59
CA THR A 233 -10.21 19.87 0.54
C THR A 233 -9.75 21.34 0.67
N ALA A 234 -8.98 21.68 1.69
CA ALA A 234 -8.45 23.03 1.90
C ALA A 234 -7.60 23.46 0.69
N GLU A 235 -7.75 24.71 0.27
CA GLU A 235 -7.14 25.22 -0.95
C GLU A 235 -5.64 25.54 -0.77
N ASP A 236 -5.20 25.73 0.46
CA ASP A 236 -3.84 26.08 0.83
C ASP A 236 -2.85 24.90 0.79
N PHE A 237 -3.33 23.66 0.85
CA PHE A 237 -2.50 22.45 0.88
C PHE A 237 -1.49 22.39 -0.28
N ASP A 238 -1.90 22.74 -1.49
CA ASP A 238 -1.11 22.68 -2.72
C ASP A 238 -1.18 24.01 -3.53
N ALA A 239 -1.51 25.11 -2.85
CA ALA A 239 -1.76 26.41 -3.47
C ALA A 239 -0.60 26.91 -4.33
N GLN A 240 0.65 26.65 -3.91
CA GLN A 240 1.84 27.04 -4.65
C GLN A 240 1.90 26.34 -6.01
N CYS A 241 1.72 25.02 -6.04
CA CYS A 241 1.72 24.23 -7.26
C CYS A 241 0.54 24.57 -8.16
N PHE A 242 -0.66 24.72 -7.56
CA PHE A 242 -1.85 25.09 -8.35
C PHE A 242 -1.72 26.46 -9.00
N SER A 243 -1.13 27.45 -8.32
CA SER A 243 -0.93 28.78 -8.88
C SER A 243 0.15 28.86 -9.97
N ALA A 244 1.08 27.91 -9.99
CA ALA A 244 2.17 27.86 -10.95
C ALA A 244 1.78 27.16 -12.28
N GLN A 245 0.76 26.32 -12.27
CA GLN A 245 0.28 25.62 -13.46
C GLN A 245 -0.75 26.46 -14.25
N THR A 246 -0.94 26.14 -15.55
CA THR A 246 -1.84 26.87 -16.46
C THR A 246 -2.87 25.99 -17.17
N ASP A 247 -2.82 24.68 -16.97
CA ASP A 247 -3.62 23.72 -17.74
C ASP A 247 -5.00 23.50 -17.13
N PHE A 248 -5.17 23.83 -15.85
CA PHE A 248 -6.40 23.68 -15.11
C PHE A 248 -6.81 24.99 -14.45
N ASP A 249 -8.09 25.32 -14.56
CA ASP A 249 -8.75 26.44 -13.87
C ASP A 249 -9.63 25.96 -12.66
N ASP A 250 -9.70 24.65 -12.45
CA ASP A 250 -10.50 24.01 -11.40
C ASP A 250 -9.59 23.14 -10.52
N LEU A 251 -9.45 23.52 -9.26
CA LEU A 251 -8.58 22.83 -8.28
C LEU A 251 -8.94 21.34 -8.12
N ALA A 252 -10.23 21.01 -8.05
CA ALA A 252 -10.65 19.63 -7.84
C ALA A 252 -10.30 18.74 -9.04
N LYS A 253 -10.43 19.26 -10.26
CA LYS A 253 -10.04 18.53 -11.48
C LYS A 253 -8.54 18.37 -11.56
N TRP A 254 -7.78 19.38 -11.17
CA TRP A 254 -6.33 19.31 -11.14
C TRP A 254 -5.82 18.30 -10.11
N ARG A 255 -6.36 18.32 -8.89
CA ARG A 255 -6.06 17.32 -7.86
C ARG A 255 -6.41 15.89 -8.31
N LEU A 256 -7.55 15.72 -8.97
CA LEU A 256 -7.91 14.42 -9.56
C LEU A 256 -6.91 13.96 -10.62
N ASN A 257 -6.40 14.90 -11.43
CA ASN A 257 -5.36 14.61 -12.42
C ASN A 257 -4.05 14.16 -11.73
N ASN A 258 -3.59 14.85 -10.67
CA ASN A 258 -2.38 14.48 -9.94
C ASN A 258 -2.46 13.07 -9.34
N ILE A 259 -3.62 12.74 -8.74
CA ILE A 259 -3.88 11.37 -8.26
C ILE A 259 -3.89 10.35 -9.40
N SER A 260 -4.48 10.70 -10.55
CA SER A 260 -4.51 9.79 -11.71
C SER A 260 -3.12 9.52 -12.25
N LEU A 261 -2.27 10.54 -12.32
CA LEU A 261 -0.86 10.41 -12.70
C LEU A 261 -0.11 9.51 -11.71
N MET A 262 -0.25 9.74 -10.41
CA MET A 262 0.39 8.90 -9.39
C MET A 262 0.00 7.42 -9.53
N VAL A 263 -1.30 7.13 -9.71
CA VAL A 263 -1.79 5.75 -9.90
C VAL A 263 -1.22 5.12 -11.16
N GLU A 264 -1.15 5.88 -12.26
CA GLU A 264 -0.55 5.42 -13.53
C GLU A 264 0.94 5.17 -13.40
N GLU A 265 1.66 6.04 -12.69
CA GLU A 265 3.10 5.91 -12.45
C GLU A 265 3.41 4.69 -11.57
N ILE A 266 2.68 4.46 -10.47
CA ILE A 266 2.79 3.25 -9.64
C ILE A 266 2.56 2.00 -10.50
N TYR A 267 1.45 1.97 -11.26
CA TYR A 267 1.12 0.83 -12.11
C TYR A 267 2.23 0.56 -13.13
N SER A 268 2.69 1.59 -13.82
CA SER A 268 3.71 1.49 -14.87
C SER A 268 5.05 1.02 -14.30
N ALA A 269 5.46 1.52 -13.13
CA ALA A 269 6.70 1.14 -12.47
C ALA A 269 6.69 -0.35 -12.07
N VAL A 270 5.62 -0.83 -11.43
CA VAL A 270 5.48 -2.26 -11.08
C VAL A 270 5.47 -3.14 -12.33
N LYS A 271 4.73 -2.74 -13.38
CA LYS A 271 4.64 -3.51 -14.61
C LYS A 271 5.92 -3.52 -15.45
N ALA A 272 6.78 -2.54 -15.26
CA ALA A 272 8.11 -2.51 -15.88
C ALA A 272 9.04 -3.56 -15.25
N VAL A 273 8.89 -3.84 -13.95
CA VAL A 273 9.63 -4.89 -13.24
C VAL A 273 9.03 -6.27 -13.53
N ASP A 274 7.77 -6.44 -13.23
CA ASP A 274 7.06 -7.71 -13.45
C ASP A 274 5.61 -7.46 -13.89
N LYS A 275 5.32 -7.80 -15.16
CA LYS A 275 3.99 -7.63 -15.76
C LYS A 275 2.91 -8.52 -15.12
N ASP A 276 3.31 -9.59 -14.43
CA ASP A 276 2.41 -10.58 -13.86
C ASP A 276 1.97 -10.24 -12.42
N ILE A 277 2.64 -9.29 -11.73
CA ILE A 277 2.20 -8.78 -10.43
C ILE A 277 0.92 -7.94 -10.61
N PRO A 278 -0.25 -8.35 -10.07
CA PRO A 278 -1.45 -7.52 -10.05
C PRO A 278 -1.24 -6.29 -9.18
N VAL A 279 -1.71 -5.15 -9.68
CA VAL A 279 -1.77 -3.90 -8.93
C VAL A 279 -3.23 -3.59 -8.66
N SER A 280 -3.59 -3.44 -7.40
CA SER A 280 -4.96 -3.19 -6.95
C SER A 280 -5.03 -1.99 -6.01
N TYR A 281 -6.20 -1.39 -5.92
CA TYR A 281 -6.44 -0.29 -4.99
C TYR A 281 -7.89 -0.30 -4.49
N THR A 282 -8.11 0.22 -3.28
CA THR A 282 -9.44 0.41 -2.73
C THR A 282 -9.99 1.74 -3.19
N HIS A 283 -11.16 1.74 -3.85
CA HIS A 283 -11.82 2.95 -4.30
C HIS A 283 -13.11 3.19 -3.51
N LEU A 284 -13.18 4.31 -2.79
CA LEU A 284 -14.42 4.81 -2.19
C LEU A 284 -15.16 5.66 -3.22
N ARG A 285 -16.34 5.23 -3.65
CA ARG A 285 -17.21 6.08 -4.48
C ARG A 285 -17.66 7.28 -3.66
N ALA A 286 -17.59 8.48 -4.23
CA ALA A 286 -17.96 9.75 -3.60
C ALA A 286 -19.41 9.81 -3.05
N HIS A 287 -20.23 8.79 -3.24
CA HIS A 287 -21.59 8.67 -2.73
C HIS A 287 -21.69 8.03 -1.34
N GLU A 288 -20.63 7.39 -0.84
CA GLU A 288 -20.67 6.71 0.46
C GLU A 288 -20.37 7.63 1.63
N THR A 289 -19.75 8.80 1.40
CA THR A 289 -19.41 9.79 2.43
C THR A 289 -20.56 10.75 2.81
N ARG A 290 -21.75 10.64 2.20
CA ARG A 290 -22.88 11.55 2.45
C ARG A 290 -23.95 11.02 3.40
N ARG A 291 -23.68 9.97 4.17
CA ARG A 291 -24.67 9.42 5.13
C ARG A 291 -24.12 9.28 6.54
N HIS A 292 -23.54 10.36 7.06
CA HIS A 292 -23.41 10.49 8.52
C HIS A 292 -23.54 11.96 8.92
#